data_6b6ba979ffb08cd5eda089669a82f7b5
#
_entry.id   6b6ba979ffb08cd5eda089669a82f7b5
#
_cell.length_a   1.000
_cell.length_b   1.000
_cell.length_c   1.000
_cell.angle_alpha   90.00
_cell.angle_beta   90.00
_cell.angle_gamma   90.00
#
_symmetry.space_group_name_H-M   'P 1'
#
loop_
_entity.id
_entity.type
_entity.pdbx_description
1 polymer ?
#
loop_
_entity_poly.entity_id
_entity_poly.type
_entity_poly.pdbx_seq_one_letter_code
_entity_poly.pdbx_strand_id
1 'polypeptide(L)'
;QDNEILDLVEMEIRELLNKYGFPGDTTPIIRGSALKALEGDADAAGKIIELMKAVDEFIPTPQRDLDKPFLMPVEDVFTISGRGTVVTGRIERGVVNLNDEVEIVGIRETKKTIVTGIEMFKKSLKEGQAGDNVGILLRGIERTDVERGQVLAKPGSVKPHTEFESEVYVLSKEEGGRHKPFFTGYRPQFYIRTTDVTGEAFLPEGVEMVLPGDNVKMRVKLITPVALEEGMRFAIREGGSTVGHGVISKVIA
;
A
#
# COMPACT_ATOMS: atom_id res chain seq x y z
N GLN A 1 -33.32 16.48 13.06
CA GLN A 1 -31.91 16.16 13.30
C GLN A 1 -31.40 17.14 14.34
N ASP A 2 -30.75 16.62 15.36
CA ASP A 2 -30.23 17.41 16.47
C ASP A 2 -28.94 18.11 15.98
N ASN A 3 -29.04 19.40 15.71
CA ASN A 3 -27.89 20.19 15.23
C ASN A 3 -26.75 20.22 16.24
N GLU A 4 -27.06 20.11 17.56
CA GLU A 4 -26.05 20.06 18.61
C GLU A 4 -25.15 18.82 18.49
N ILE A 5 -25.72 17.66 18.12
CA ILE A 5 -24.94 16.45 17.88
C ILE A 5 -24.03 16.61 16.66
N LEU A 6 -24.52 17.25 15.59
CA LEU A 6 -23.69 17.50 14.40
C LEU A 6 -22.54 18.47 14.69
N ASP A 7 -22.78 19.49 15.51
CA ASP A 7 -21.74 20.42 15.95
C ASP A 7 -20.66 19.72 16.79
N LEU A 8 -21.09 18.83 17.70
CA LEU A 8 -20.17 18.03 18.51
C LEU A 8 -19.30 17.11 17.64
N VAL A 9 -19.90 16.40 16.71
CA VAL A 9 -19.19 15.51 15.75
C VAL A 9 -18.18 16.31 14.92
N GLU A 10 -18.57 17.49 14.42
CA GLU A 10 -17.63 18.34 13.68
C GLU A 10 -16.44 18.76 14.52
N MET A 11 -16.66 19.14 15.78
CA MET A 11 -15.60 19.51 16.72
C MET A 11 -14.64 18.33 16.96
N GLU A 12 -15.17 17.13 17.21
CA GLU A 12 -14.35 15.92 17.40
C GLU A 12 -13.51 15.57 16.15
N ILE A 13 -14.09 15.73 14.94
CA ILE A 13 -13.36 15.52 13.67
C ILE A 13 -12.21 16.53 13.55
N ARG A 14 -12.43 17.80 13.86
CA ARG A 14 -11.39 18.84 13.80
C ARG A 14 -10.26 18.55 14.78
N GLU A 15 -10.57 18.14 16.01
CA GLU A 15 -9.57 17.72 17.00
C GLU A 15 -8.78 16.51 16.51
N LEU A 16 -9.44 15.53 15.91
CA LEU A 16 -8.79 14.35 15.34
C LEU A 16 -7.85 14.71 14.20
N LEU A 17 -8.26 15.59 13.29
CA LEU A 17 -7.42 16.09 12.20
C LEU A 17 -6.17 16.77 12.74
N ASN A 18 -6.32 17.68 13.72
CA ASN A 18 -5.20 18.36 14.37
C ASN A 18 -4.25 17.38 15.06
N LYS A 19 -4.78 16.37 15.74
CA LYS A 19 -3.99 15.31 16.39
C LYS A 19 -3.11 14.54 15.39
N TYR A 20 -3.59 14.34 14.15
CA TYR A 20 -2.85 13.67 13.08
C TYR A 20 -2.04 14.61 12.18
N GLY A 21 -1.92 15.89 12.56
CA GLY A 21 -1.10 16.87 11.84
C GLY A 21 -1.76 17.44 10.57
N PHE A 22 -3.08 17.28 10.41
CA PHE A 22 -3.85 17.93 9.37
C PHE A 22 -4.43 19.26 9.88
N PRO A 23 -4.69 20.24 9.00
CA PRO A 23 -5.20 21.55 9.40
C PRO A 23 -6.71 21.48 9.75
N GLY A 24 -7.05 20.89 10.90
CA GLY A 24 -8.42 20.64 11.31
C GLY A 24 -9.30 21.90 11.36
N ASP A 25 -8.74 23.03 11.75
CA ASP A 25 -9.50 24.29 11.89
C ASP A 25 -9.90 24.89 10.55
N THR A 26 -9.12 24.64 9.49
CA THR A 26 -9.36 25.21 8.14
C THR A 26 -9.86 24.20 7.13
N THR A 27 -9.84 22.89 7.45
CA THR A 27 -10.36 21.85 6.56
C THR A 27 -11.86 22.04 6.35
N PRO A 28 -12.34 22.15 5.09
CA PRO A 28 -13.76 22.24 4.80
C PRO A 28 -14.51 20.99 5.28
N ILE A 29 -15.61 21.19 6.00
CA ILE A 29 -16.51 20.11 6.41
C ILE A 29 -17.89 20.42 5.83
N ILE A 30 -18.37 19.56 4.94
CA ILE A 30 -19.65 19.69 4.27
C ILE A 30 -20.64 18.70 4.89
N ARG A 31 -21.71 19.25 5.49
CA ARG A 31 -22.80 18.44 6.09
C ARG A 31 -23.84 18.14 5.02
N GLY A 32 -24.20 16.87 4.85
CA GLY A 32 -25.18 16.44 3.87
C GLY A 32 -25.73 15.05 4.12
N SER A 33 -26.73 14.66 3.35
CA SER A 33 -27.30 13.31 3.34
C SER A 33 -27.15 12.70 1.96
N ALA A 34 -26.22 11.76 1.82
CA ALA A 34 -26.04 11.03 0.57
C ALA A 34 -27.29 10.24 0.16
N LEU A 35 -28.03 9.67 1.12
CA LEU A 35 -29.26 8.95 0.86
C LEU A 35 -30.32 9.87 0.22
N LYS A 36 -30.60 11.04 0.82
CA LYS A 36 -31.56 11.98 0.25
C LYS A 36 -31.14 12.48 -1.13
N ALA A 37 -29.84 12.72 -1.35
CA ALA A 37 -29.34 13.10 -2.67
C ALA A 37 -29.60 12.00 -3.71
N LEU A 38 -29.42 10.72 -3.34
CA LEU A 38 -29.71 9.58 -4.21
C LEU A 38 -31.21 9.42 -4.50
N GLU A 39 -32.07 9.77 -3.55
CA GLU A 39 -33.52 9.78 -3.69
C GLU A 39 -34.06 10.99 -4.48
N GLY A 40 -33.18 11.91 -4.91
CA GLY A 40 -33.53 13.02 -5.77
C GLY A 40 -33.86 14.35 -5.06
N ASP A 41 -33.55 14.45 -3.75
CA ASP A 41 -33.66 15.73 -3.02
C ASP A 41 -32.64 16.73 -3.55
N ALA A 42 -33.12 17.89 -4.03
CA ALA A 42 -32.30 18.90 -4.69
C ALA A 42 -31.28 19.56 -3.75
N ASP A 43 -31.67 19.82 -2.50
CA ASP A 43 -30.80 20.47 -1.51
C ASP A 43 -29.67 19.50 -1.10
N ALA A 44 -29.99 18.23 -0.88
CA ALA A 44 -29.00 17.21 -0.60
C ALA A 44 -28.07 16.98 -1.79
N ALA A 45 -28.56 16.97 -3.03
CA ALA A 45 -27.73 16.91 -4.23
C ALA A 45 -26.80 18.13 -4.35
N GLY A 46 -27.28 19.32 -4.00
CA GLY A 46 -26.45 20.52 -3.91
C GLY A 46 -25.29 20.40 -2.95
N LYS A 47 -25.47 19.71 -1.81
CA LYS A 47 -24.39 19.44 -0.85
C LYS A 47 -23.32 18.47 -1.39
N ILE A 48 -23.69 17.52 -2.25
CA ILE A 48 -22.72 16.66 -2.93
C ILE A 48 -21.86 17.47 -3.92
N ILE A 49 -22.47 18.40 -4.65
CA ILE A 49 -21.74 19.29 -5.56
C ILE A 49 -20.79 20.21 -4.77
N GLU A 50 -21.25 20.77 -3.65
CA GLU A 50 -20.42 21.58 -2.75
C GLU A 50 -19.21 20.79 -2.22
N LEU A 51 -19.40 19.51 -1.83
CA LEU A 51 -18.32 18.61 -1.42
C LEU A 51 -17.31 18.42 -2.55
N MET A 52 -17.75 18.11 -3.76
CA MET A 52 -16.85 17.93 -4.90
C MET A 52 -16.05 19.20 -5.21
N LYS A 53 -16.68 20.37 -5.13
CA LYS A 53 -15.98 21.65 -5.29
C LYS A 53 -14.93 21.87 -4.20
N ALA A 54 -15.26 21.57 -2.94
CA ALA A 54 -14.29 21.67 -1.84
C ALA A 54 -13.11 20.71 -2.01
N VAL A 55 -13.33 19.49 -2.53
CA VAL A 55 -12.26 18.53 -2.88
C VAL A 55 -11.34 19.13 -3.94
N ASP A 56 -11.89 19.68 -5.02
CA ASP A 56 -11.10 20.25 -6.13
C ASP A 56 -10.29 21.49 -5.70
N GLU A 57 -10.82 22.31 -4.80
CA GLU A 57 -10.19 23.55 -4.35
C GLU A 57 -9.20 23.34 -3.19
N PHE A 58 -9.49 22.44 -2.27
CA PHE A 58 -8.72 22.27 -1.02
C PHE A 58 -7.65 21.20 -1.10
N ILE A 59 -7.89 20.07 -1.82
CA ILE A 59 -6.93 18.96 -1.88
C ILE A 59 -5.89 19.27 -2.96
N PRO A 60 -4.59 19.42 -2.59
CA PRO A 60 -3.55 19.68 -3.57
C PRO A 60 -3.34 18.45 -4.47
N THR A 61 -3.07 18.68 -5.74
CA THR A 61 -2.65 17.60 -6.66
C THR A 61 -1.36 16.97 -6.14
N PRO A 62 -1.32 15.66 -5.88
CA PRO A 62 -0.15 15.01 -5.36
C PRO A 62 1.00 15.04 -6.37
N GLN A 63 2.21 15.27 -5.88
CA GLN A 63 3.41 15.09 -6.70
C GLN A 63 3.63 13.60 -6.97
N ARG A 64 3.87 13.28 -8.24
CA ARG A 64 4.09 11.92 -8.70
C ARG A 64 5.58 11.67 -8.92
N ASP A 65 6.10 10.55 -8.43
CA ASP A 65 7.50 10.12 -8.60
C ASP A 65 7.74 9.59 -10.02
N LEU A 66 7.73 10.45 -11.03
CA LEU A 66 7.84 10.05 -12.45
C LEU A 66 9.28 9.72 -12.88
N ASP A 67 10.28 10.35 -12.26
CA ASP A 67 11.70 10.23 -12.65
C ASP A 67 12.38 8.97 -12.10
N LYS A 68 11.73 8.26 -11.18
CA LYS A 68 12.25 7.00 -10.63
C LYS A 68 12.00 5.83 -11.60
N PRO A 69 12.80 4.75 -11.52
CA PRO A 69 12.53 3.53 -12.29
C PRO A 69 11.13 3.00 -12.01
N PHE A 70 10.41 2.59 -13.07
CA PHE A 70 9.06 2.03 -12.95
C PHE A 70 8.99 0.88 -11.94
N LEU A 71 7.95 0.93 -11.11
CA LEU A 71 7.57 -0.15 -10.20
C LEU A 71 6.07 -0.15 -9.95
N MET A 72 5.46 -1.33 -10.09
CA MET A 72 4.04 -1.56 -9.80
C MET A 72 3.88 -2.88 -9.02
N PRO A 73 3.44 -2.84 -7.76
CA PRO A 73 3.04 -4.06 -7.04
C PRO A 73 1.84 -4.74 -7.71
N VAL A 74 1.90 -6.06 -7.84
CA VAL A 74 0.81 -6.86 -8.40
C VAL A 74 -0.27 -7.06 -7.33
N GLU A 75 -1.47 -6.61 -7.61
CA GLU A 75 -2.65 -6.74 -6.72
C GLU A 75 -3.51 -7.93 -7.13
N ASP A 76 -3.73 -8.11 -8.44
CA ASP A 76 -4.50 -9.24 -8.96
C ASP A 76 -4.02 -9.65 -10.36
N VAL A 77 -4.39 -10.88 -10.77
CA VAL A 77 -3.95 -11.49 -12.01
C VAL A 77 -5.16 -12.11 -12.73
N PHE A 78 -5.38 -11.70 -13.96
CA PHE A 78 -6.47 -12.17 -14.79
C PHE A 78 -5.97 -12.76 -16.12
N THR A 79 -6.74 -13.67 -16.68
CA THR A 79 -6.55 -14.13 -18.05
C THR A 79 -7.68 -13.60 -18.93
N ILE A 80 -7.34 -12.89 -20.00
CA ILE A 80 -8.30 -12.47 -21.01
C ILE A 80 -8.18 -13.40 -22.21
N SER A 81 -9.27 -14.09 -22.54
CA SER A 81 -9.32 -15.01 -23.68
C SER A 81 -8.88 -14.29 -24.97
N GLY A 82 -7.90 -14.86 -25.68
CA GLY A 82 -7.34 -14.31 -26.91
C GLY A 82 -6.37 -13.13 -26.75
N ARG A 83 -6.18 -12.60 -25.52
CA ARG A 83 -5.26 -11.47 -25.27
C ARG A 83 -4.07 -11.83 -24.36
N GLY A 84 -4.24 -12.78 -23.43
CA GLY A 84 -3.20 -13.24 -22.54
C GLY A 84 -3.42 -12.85 -21.07
N THR A 85 -2.33 -12.82 -20.31
CA THR A 85 -2.34 -12.51 -18.87
C THR A 85 -2.28 -11.01 -18.64
N VAL A 86 -3.17 -10.53 -17.80
CA VAL A 86 -3.24 -9.15 -17.32
C VAL A 86 -2.94 -9.13 -15.82
N VAL A 87 -2.05 -8.27 -15.41
CA VAL A 87 -1.79 -7.98 -14.00
C VAL A 87 -2.31 -6.58 -13.68
N THR A 88 -2.96 -6.43 -12.54
CA THR A 88 -3.46 -5.14 -12.07
C THR A 88 -2.68 -4.67 -10.86
N GLY A 89 -2.59 -3.36 -10.71
CA GLY A 89 -1.99 -2.73 -9.58
C GLY A 89 -1.95 -1.21 -9.73
N ARG A 90 -1.56 -0.55 -8.66
CA ARG A 90 -1.24 0.86 -8.67
C ARG A 90 0.25 1.04 -8.95
N ILE A 91 0.58 1.85 -9.95
CA ILE A 91 1.97 2.22 -10.21
C ILE A 91 2.49 3.04 -9.01
N GLU A 92 3.49 2.50 -8.32
CA GLU A 92 4.08 3.13 -7.14
C GLU A 92 4.98 4.30 -7.53
N ARG A 93 5.77 4.12 -8.60
CA ARG A 93 6.70 5.12 -9.12
C ARG A 93 7.05 4.87 -10.59
N GLY A 94 7.58 5.91 -11.24
CA GLY A 94 8.06 5.88 -12.61
C GLY A 94 6.94 5.89 -13.64
N VAL A 95 7.33 5.60 -14.87
CA VAL A 95 6.46 5.53 -16.06
C VAL A 95 6.72 4.22 -16.78
N VAL A 96 5.68 3.60 -17.32
CA VAL A 96 5.75 2.42 -18.18
C VAL A 96 5.03 2.70 -19.50
N ASN A 97 5.64 2.31 -20.62
CA ASN A 97 5.10 2.49 -21.96
C ASN A 97 4.75 1.17 -22.60
N LEU A 98 3.94 1.22 -23.66
CA LEU A 98 3.75 0.08 -24.54
C LEU A 98 5.11 -0.36 -25.14
N ASN A 99 5.34 -1.66 -25.17
CA ASN A 99 6.55 -2.35 -25.62
C ASN A 99 7.78 -2.19 -24.69
N ASP A 100 7.64 -1.59 -23.53
CA ASP A 100 8.70 -1.62 -22.52
C ASP A 100 8.96 -3.05 -22.05
N GLU A 101 10.24 -3.40 -21.86
CA GLU A 101 10.65 -4.61 -21.13
C GLU A 101 10.50 -4.35 -19.63
N VAL A 102 9.89 -5.31 -18.95
CA VAL A 102 9.72 -5.30 -17.49
C VAL A 102 10.12 -6.64 -16.89
N GLU A 103 10.46 -6.64 -15.61
CA GLU A 103 10.72 -7.85 -14.82
C GLU A 103 9.59 -8.08 -13.83
N ILE A 104 9.21 -9.35 -13.67
CA ILE A 104 8.35 -9.85 -12.58
C ILE A 104 9.28 -10.31 -11.48
N VAL A 105 9.27 -9.62 -10.33
CA VAL A 105 10.25 -9.80 -9.25
C VAL A 105 9.57 -10.21 -7.95
N GLY A 106 10.19 -11.13 -7.21
CA GLY A 106 9.73 -11.62 -5.90
C GLY A 106 9.03 -12.97 -5.97
N ILE A 107 8.93 -13.65 -4.85
CA ILE A 107 8.27 -14.94 -4.61
C ILE A 107 8.90 -16.09 -5.41
N ARG A 108 9.07 -15.91 -6.71
CA ARG A 108 9.61 -16.89 -7.66
C ARG A 108 10.85 -16.35 -8.37
N GLU A 109 11.40 -17.17 -9.25
CA GLU A 109 12.48 -16.75 -10.13
C GLU A 109 12.03 -15.56 -10.98
N THR A 110 12.90 -14.55 -11.08
CA THR A 110 12.63 -13.33 -11.86
C THR A 110 12.46 -13.65 -13.34
N LYS A 111 11.35 -13.21 -13.92
CA LYS A 111 11.05 -13.37 -15.36
C LYS A 111 11.00 -12.03 -16.06
N LYS A 112 11.56 -11.95 -17.26
CA LYS A 112 11.43 -10.81 -18.17
C LYS A 112 10.25 -10.98 -19.09
N THR A 113 9.57 -9.88 -19.37
CA THR A 113 8.46 -9.84 -20.32
C THR A 113 8.33 -8.46 -20.95
N ILE A 114 7.40 -8.32 -21.90
CA ILE A 114 7.13 -7.08 -22.60
C ILE A 114 5.68 -6.66 -22.35
N VAL A 115 5.47 -5.38 -22.10
CA VAL A 115 4.16 -4.76 -21.95
C VAL A 115 3.49 -4.65 -23.33
N THR A 116 2.39 -5.37 -23.54
CA THR A 116 1.65 -5.37 -24.80
C THR A 116 0.36 -4.56 -24.76
N GLY A 117 -0.06 -4.13 -23.58
CA GLY A 117 -1.24 -3.29 -23.39
C GLY A 117 -1.24 -2.67 -22.01
N ILE A 118 -1.79 -1.46 -21.90
CA ILE A 118 -2.03 -0.75 -20.64
C ILE A 118 -3.48 -0.26 -20.69
N GLU A 119 -4.26 -0.59 -19.68
CA GLU A 119 -5.69 -0.21 -19.61
C GLU A 119 -6.01 0.43 -18.26
N MET A 120 -6.80 1.50 -18.27
CA MET A 120 -7.35 2.14 -17.10
C MET A 120 -8.82 2.53 -17.37
N PHE A 121 -9.74 2.15 -16.48
CA PHE A 121 -11.19 2.39 -16.64
C PHE A 121 -11.74 1.95 -18.02
N LYS A 122 -11.31 0.76 -18.50
CA LYS A 122 -11.69 0.19 -19.82
C LYS A 122 -11.21 1.03 -21.03
N LYS A 123 -10.24 1.93 -20.83
CA LYS A 123 -9.61 2.69 -21.90
C LYS A 123 -8.17 2.24 -22.07
N SER A 124 -7.75 1.99 -23.31
CA SER A 124 -6.35 1.70 -23.63
C SER A 124 -5.51 2.96 -23.55
N LEU A 125 -4.36 2.84 -22.91
CA LEU A 125 -3.38 3.91 -22.76
C LEU A 125 -2.10 3.58 -23.52
N LYS A 126 -1.35 4.60 -23.91
CA LYS A 126 0.01 4.45 -24.46
C LYS A 126 1.06 4.32 -23.38
N GLU A 127 0.81 4.93 -22.22
CA GLU A 127 1.68 4.94 -21.04
C GLU A 127 0.85 4.87 -19.76
N GLY A 128 1.47 4.39 -18.68
CA GLY A 128 0.97 4.48 -17.31
C GLY A 128 2.02 5.12 -16.42
N GLN A 129 1.61 5.94 -15.46
CA GLN A 129 2.52 6.71 -14.62
C GLN A 129 2.21 6.53 -13.12
N ALA A 130 3.17 6.89 -12.27
CA ALA A 130 3.03 6.83 -10.82
C ALA A 130 1.67 7.38 -10.36
N GLY A 131 0.97 6.61 -9.52
CA GLY A 131 -0.37 6.92 -9.01
C GLY A 131 -1.52 6.34 -9.83
N ASP A 132 -1.31 5.89 -11.06
CA ASP A 132 -2.36 5.28 -11.88
C ASP A 132 -2.64 3.84 -11.42
N ASN A 133 -3.94 3.49 -11.35
CA ASN A 133 -4.38 2.10 -11.20
C ASN A 133 -4.61 1.53 -12.59
N VAL A 134 -3.79 0.57 -12.99
CA VAL A 134 -3.81 0.04 -14.36
C VAL A 134 -3.86 -1.48 -14.41
N GLY A 135 -4.36 -2.00 -15.52
CA GLY A 135 -4.17 -3.37 -15.95
C GLY A 135 -3.09 -3.42 -17.05
N ILE A 136 -2.04 -4.20 -16.85
CA ILE A 136 -0.93 -4.35 -17.79
C ILE A 136 -0.98 -5.75 -18.41
N LEU A 137 -1.07 -5.82 -19.74
CA LEU A 137 -0.96 -7.06 -20.52
C LEU A 137 0.51 -7.42 -20.70
N LEU A 138 0.85 -8.68 -20.43
CA LEU A 138 2.20 -9.20 -20.49
C LEU A 138 2.34 -10.25 -21.59
N ARG A 139 3.41 -10.16 -22.39
CA ARG A 139 3.70 -11.08 -23.48
C ARG A 139 4.25 -12.40 -22.96
N GLY A 140 3.63 -13.53 -23.38
CA GLY A 140 4.18 -14.87 -23.11
C GLY A 140 4.21 -15.25 -21.63
N ILE A 141 3.40 -14.60 -20.81
CA ILE A 141 3.24 -14.90 -19.37
C ILE A 141 1.92 -15.64 -19.17
N GLU A 142 1.99 -16.82 -18.58
CA GLU A 142 0.81 -17.54 -18.13
C GLU A 142 0.35 -17.04 -16.76
N ARG A 143 -0.94 -17.26 -16.44
CA ARG A 143 -1.48 -16.84 -15.14
C ARG A 143 -0.72 -17.47 -13.96
N THR A 144 -0.16 -18.66 -14.13
CA THR A 144 0.63 -19.38 -13.14
C THR A 144 2.05 -18.84 -12.95
N ASP A 145 2.52 -17.98 -13.85
CA ASP A 145 3.86 -17.39 -13.80
C ASP A 145 3.94 -16.14 -12.92
N VAL A 146 2.81 -15.54 -12.64
CA VAL A 146 2.71 -14.30 -11.88
C VAL A 146 1.63 -14.41 -10.82
N GLU A 147 1.87 -13.83 -9.66
CA GLU A 147 0.92 -13.85 -8.55
C GLU A 147 0.95 -12.53 -7.75
N ARG A 148 -0.11 -12.30 -7.00
CA ARG A 148 -0.19 -11.18 -6.05
C ARG A 148 1.01 -11.21 -5.10
N GLY A 149 1.59 -10.04 -4.86
CA GLY A 149 2.75 -9.87 -3.98
C GLY A 149 4.08 -9.76 -4.71
N GLN A 150 4.14 -10.18 -5.97
CA GLN A 150 5.26 -9.83 -6.85
C GLN A 150 5.15 -8.36 -7.29
N VAL A 151 6.21 -7.84 -7.91
CA VAL A 151 6.18 -6.52 -8.53
C VAL A 151 6.56 -6.61 -10.00
N LEU A 152 5.95 -5.74 -10.83
CA LEU A 152 6.50 -5.39 -12.13
C LEU A 152 7.47 -4.22 -11.93
N ALA A 153 8.66 -4.35 -12.47
CA ALA A 153 9.69 -3.33 -12.32
C ALA A 153 10.50 -3.14 -13.61
N LYS A 154 11.13 -1.97 -13.74
CA LYS A 154 12.14 -1.76 -14.79
C LYS A 154 13.27 -2.77 -14.61
N PRO A 155 13.77 -3.42 -15.67
CA PRO A 155 14.79 -4.45 -15.56
C PRO A 155 16.00 -4.02 -14.72
N GLY A 156 16.37 -4.87 -13.74
CA GLY A 156 17.51 -4.63 -12.85
C GLY A 156 17.34 -3.55 -11.79
N SER A 157 16.18 -2.89 -11.71
CA SER A 157 15.96 -1.80 -10.75
C SER A 157 15.62 -2.27 -9.34
N VAL A 158 15.10 -3.47 -9.19
CA VAL A 158 14.74 -4.09 -7.90
C VAL A 158 15.15 -5.55 -7.92
N LYS A 159 15.55 -6.07 -6.76
CA LYS A 159 15.91 -7.49 -6.57
C LYS A 159 15.06 -8.13 -5.49
N PRO A 160 14.81 -9.46 -5.57
CA PRO A 160 14.17 -10.19 -4.50
C PRO A 160 15.17 -10.45 -3.38
N HIS A 161 14.73 -10.30 -2.14
CA HIS A 161 15.52 -10.47 -0.93
C HIS A 161 14.74 -11.26 0.12
N THR A 162 15.47 -11.97 0.99
CA THR A 162 14.89 -12.74 2.09
C THR A 162 15.26 -12.20 3.47
N GLU A 163 16.21 -11.28 3.57
CA GLU A 163 16.74 -10.85 4.87
C GLU A 163 16.99 -9.34 4.90
N PHE A 164 16.57 -8.72 6.00
CA PHE A 164 16.71 -7.28 6.20
C PHE A 164 16.80 -6.90 7.69
N GLU A 165 17.39 -5.75 7.97
CA GLU A 165 17.32 -5.05 9.26
C GLU A 165 16.18 -4.03 9.22
N SER A 166 15.53 -3.82 10.34
CA SER A 166 14.40 -2.90 10.46
C SER A 166 14.33 -2.21 11.81
N GLU A 167 13.71 -1.05 11.84
CA GLU A 167 13.23 -0.38 13.04
C GLU A 167 11.73 -0.62 13.15
N VAL A 168 11.29 -1.17 14.26
CA VAL A 168 9.91 -1.63 14.48
C VAL A 168 9.34 -1.01 15.74
N TYR A 169 8.13 -0.50 15.62
CA TYR A 169 7.27 -0.17 16.75
C TYR A 169 6.25 -1.28 16.96
N VAL A 170 6.20 -1.81 18.16
CA VAL A 170 5.25 -2.85 18.56
C VAL A 170 4.05 -2.19 19.21
N LEU A 171 2.88 -2.35 18.60
CA LEU A 171 1.65 -1.72 19.09
C LEU A 171 1.34 -2.16 20.52
N SER A 172 0.98 -1.20 21.37
CA SER A 172 0.51 -1.45 22.73
C SER A 172 -0.87 -2.11 22.73
N LYS A 173 -1.29 -2.58 23.90
CA LYS A 173 -2.63 -3.17 24.09
C LYS A 173 -3.73 -2.15 23.80
N GLU A 174 -3.55 -0.92 24.21
CA GLU A 174 -4.50 0.19 24.02
C GLU A 174 -4.67 0.55 22.53
N GLU A 175 -3.63 0.31 21.73
CA GLU A 175 -3.64 0.48 20.27
C GLU A 175 -4.18 -0.74 19.51
N GLY A 176 -4.70 -1.76 20.22
CA GLY A 176 -5.20 -2.99 19.63
C GLY A 176 -4.10 -4.00 19.27
N GLY A 177 -2.89 -3.79 19.77
CA GLY A 177 -1.72 -4.63 19.55
C GLY A 177 -1.64 -5.86 20.46
N ARG A 178 -0.42 -6.32 20.73
CA ARG A 178 -0.15 -7.52 21.54
C ARG A 178 -0.40 -7.25 23.03
N HIS A 179 -0.68 -8.35 23.76
CA HIS A 179 -0.76 -8.34 25.23
C HIS A 179 0.46 -9.00 25.91
N LYS A 180 1.31 -9.66 25.14
CA LYS A 180 2.44 -10.43 25.64
C LYS A 180 3.71 -10.04 24.89
N PRO A 181 4.88 -10.11 25.56
CA PRO A 181 6.16 -9.91 24.88
C PRO A 181 6.40 -10.98 23.81
N PHE A 182 7.35 -10.70 22.93
CA PHE A 182 7.92 -11.74 22.04
C PHE A 182 9.45 -11.78 22.20
N PHE A 183 10.03 -12.88 21.72
CA PHE A 183 11.44 -13.24 21.85
C PHE A 183 12.05 -13.47 20.47
N THR A 184 13.35 -13.61 20.38
CA THR A 184 14.03 -14.12 19.18
C THR A 184 13.39 -15.42 18.72
N GLY A 185 13.20 -15.56 17.42
CA GLY A 185 12.48 -16.70 16.84
C GLY A 185 10.98 -16.49 16.68
N TYR A 186 10.45 -15.32 17.02
CA TYR A 186 9.05 -14.96 16.75
C TYR A 186 8.75 -14.98 15.26
N ARG A 187 7.67 -15.64 14.85
CA ARG A 187 7.30 -15.89 13.44
C ARG A 187 5.92 -15.35 13.07
N PRO A 188 5.75 -14.04 12.95
CA PRO A 188 4.53 -13.42 12.47
C PRO A 188 4.47 -13.38 10.94
N GLN A 189 3.40 -12.77 10.42
CA GLN A 189 3.30 -12.38 9.02
C GLN A 189 3.76 -10.92 8.84
N PHE A 190 4.60 -10.72 7.84
CA PHE A 190 5.08 -9.41 7.39
C PHE A 190 4.30 -9.00 6.15
N TYR A 191 3.56 -7.91 6.24
CA TYR A 191 2.79 -7.33 5.15
C TYR A 191 3.64 -6.27 4.46
N ILE A 192 4.13 -6.60 3.27
CA ILE A 192 5.06 -5.80 2.48
C ILE A 192 4.43 -5.54 1.12
N ARG A 193 4.07 -4.30 0.79
CA ARG A 193 3.27 -3.96 -0.39
C ARG A 193 1.97 -4.78 -0.43
N THR A 194 1.82 -5.64 -1.45
CA THR A 194 0.61 -6.46 -1.67
C THR A 194 0.75 -7.90 -1.20
N THR A 195 1.91 -8.29 -0.62
CA THR A 195 2.13 -9.64 -0.11
C THR A 195 2.09 -9.70 1.41
N ASP A 196 1.74 -10.87 1.91
CA ASP A 196 1.96 -11.29 3.28
C ASP A 196 2.89 -12.52 3.27
N VAL A 197 3.96 -12.44 4.03
CA VAL A 197 4.96 -13.51 4.09
C VAL A 197 5.36 -13.77 5.52
N THR A 198 5.46 -15.04 5.90
CA THR A 198 5.98 -15.42 7.20
C THR A 198 7.48 -15.12 7.27
N GLY A 199 7.90 -14.50 8.35
CA GLY A 199 9.31 -14.25 8.63
C GLY A 199 9.66 -14.53 10.09
N GLU A 200 10.92 -14.76 10.35
CA GLU A 200 11.47 -14.96 11.69
C GLU A 200 12.19 -13.70 12.13
N ALA A 201 11.84 -13.21 13.32
CA ALA A 201 12.44 -12.02 13.93
C ALA A 201 13.60 -12.41 14.85
N PHE A 202 14.74 -11.74 14.68
CA PHE A 202 15.93 -11.89 15.51
C PHE A 202 16.20 -10.57 16.22
N LEU A 203 16.18 -10.60 17.55
CA LEU A 203 16.47 -9.47 18.39
C LEU A 203 17.99 -9.21 18.47
N PRO A 204 18.42 -7.97 18.68
CA PRO A 204 19.83 -7.66 18.82
C PRO A 204 20.41 -8.26 20.10
N GLU A 205 21.74 -8.42 20.13
CA GLU A 205 22.47 -8.93 21.30
C GLU A 205 22.15 -8.06 22.56
N GLY A 206 21.87 -8.76 23.67
CA GLY A 206 21.50 -8.12 24.94
C GLY A 206 20.02 -7.78 25.09
N VAL A 207 19.19 -7.97 24.06
CA VAL A 207 17.73 -7.82 24.13
C VAL A 207 17.09 -9.19 24.24
N GLU A 208 16.59 -9.54 25.41
CA GLU A 208 15.96 -10.85 25.64
C GLU A 208 14.54 -10.91 25.09
N MET A 209 13.76 -9.81 25.26
CA MET A 209 12.37 -9.72 24.84
C MET A 209 12.00 -8.29 24.40
N VAL A 210 10.90 -8.17 23.68
CA VAL A 210 10.28 -6.91 23.26
C VAL A 210 8.86 -6.86 23.82
N LEU A 211 8.53 -5.77 24.49
CA LEU A 211 7.22 -5.52 25.10
C LEU A 211 6.30 -4.76 24.13
N PRO A 212 4.97 -4.90 24.28
CA PRO A 212 4.02 -3.98 23.65
C PRO A 212 4.31 -2.52 24.01
N GLY A 213 4.38 -1.64 23.00
CA GLY A 213 4.76 -0.22 23.17
C GLY A 213 6.25 0.07 22.90
N ASP A 214 7.08 -0.96 22.73
CA ASP A 214 8.51 -0.77 22.51
C ASP A 214 8.84 -0.42 21.05
N ASN A 215 9.95 0.31 20.89
CA ASN A 215 10.68 0.44 19.64
C ASN A 215 11.91 -0.47 19.66
N VAL A 216 12.09 -1.27 18.63
CA VAL A 216 13.20 -2.23 18.55
C VAL A 216 13.83 -2.25 17.17
N LYS A 217 15.16 -2.34 17.12
CA LYS A 217 15.88 -2.72 15.91
C LYS A 217 15.95 -4.24 15.86
N MET A 218 15.52 -4.84 14.77
CA MET A 218 15.58 -6.28 14.63
C MET A 218 15.92 -6.69 13.20
N ARG A 219 16.54 -7.86 13.09
CA ARG A 219 16.77 -8.54 11.83
C ARG A 219 15.59 -9.48 11.55
N VAL A 220 15.14 -9.49 10.30
CA VAL A 220 14.03 -10.34 9.85
C VAL A 220 14.52 -11.24 8.73
N LYS A 221 14.17 -12.51 8.80
CA LYS A 221 14.40 -13.49 7.73
C LYS A 221 13.06 -14.02 7.24
N LEU A 222 12.72 -13.70 6.01
CA LEU A 222 11.50 -14.17 5.34
C LEU A 222 11.67 -15.59 4.81
N ILE A 223 10.58 -16.36 4.78
CA ILE A 223 10.59 -17.72 4.20
C ILE A 223 10.54 -17.70 2.67
N THR A 224 10.16 -16.58 2.07
CA THR A 224 10.01 -16.39 0.62
C THR A 224 10.68 -15.09 0.21
N PRO A 225 11.41 -15.03 -0.91
CA PRO A 225 12.04 -13.80 -1.38
C PRO A 225 10.97 -12.77 -1.81
N VAL A 226 11.15 -11.52 -1.41
CA VAL A 226 10.25 -10.41 -1.73
C VAL A 226 11.07 -9.25 -2.30
N ALA A 227 10.48 -8.47 -3.19
CA ALA A 227 11.08 -7.24 -3.69
C ALA A 227 11.19 -6.20 -2.56
N LEU A 228 12.38 -6.09 -1.96
CA LEU A 228 12.66 -5.22 -0.83
C LEU A 228 13.57 -4.05 -1.24
N GLU A 229 13.35 -2.93 -0.57
CA GLU A 229 14.19 -1.73 -0.69
C GLU A 229 14.31 -1.04 0.68
N GLU A 230 15.42 -0.36 0.92
CA GLU A 230 15.62 0.45 2.12
C GLU A 230 14.60 1.60 2.17
N GLY A 231 14.14 1.93 3.36
CA GLY A 231 13.09 2.93 3.59
C GLY A 231 11.66 2.42 3.41
N MET A 232 11.45 1.17 2.95
CA MET A 232 10.11 0.60 2.84
C MET A 232 9.47 0.38 4.19
N ARG A 233 8.18 0.70 4.28
CA ARG A 233 7.34 0.41 5.44
C ARG A 233 6.68 -0.96 5.29
N PHE A 234 6.49 -1.62 6.41
CA PHE A 234 5.75 -2.87 6.50
C PHE A 234 4.92 -2.94 7.78
N ALA A 235 3.91 -3.80 7.77
CA ALA A 235 3.13 -4.13 8.96
C ALA A 235 3.45 -5.56 9.42
N ILE A 236 3.38 -5.77 10.73
CA ILE A 236 3.48 -7.09 11.36
C ILE A 236 2.10 -7.50 11.81
N ARG A 237 1.64 -8.68 11.42
CA ARG A 237 0.32 -9.19 11.79
C ARG A 237 0.38 -10.57 12.40
N GLU A 238 -0.52 -10.80 13.34
CA GLU A 238 -0.72 -12.06 14.04
C GLU A 238 -2.21 -12.32 14.19
N GLY A 239 -2.69 -13.48 13.76
CA GLY A 239 -4.08 -13.85 13.89
C GLY A 239 -5.10 -12.86 13.32
N GLY A 240 -4.74 -12.13 12.25
CA GLY A 240 -5.61 -11.12 11.62
C GLY A 240 -5.51 -9.71 12.20
N SER A 241 -4.82 -9.51 13.34
CA SER A 241 -4.59 -8.19 13.96
C SER A 241 -3.21 -7.64 13.60
N THR A 242 -3.12 -6.33 13.37
CA THR A 242 -1.82 -5.65 13.26
C THR A 242 -1.23 -5.50 14.66
N VAL A 243 -0.02 -6.00 14.84
CA VAL A 243 0.68 -5.99 16.14
C VAL A 243 1.94 -5.13 16.15
N GLY A 244 2.30 -4.58 15.00
CA GLY A 244 3.41 -3.67 14.87
C GLY A 244 3.57 -3.16 13.45
N HIS A 245 4.42 -2.18 13.29
CA HIS A 245 4.84 -1.66 11.99
C HIS A 245 6.31 -1.27 12.05
N GLY A 246 6.96 -1.30 10.91
CA GLY A 246 8.38 -0.99 10.83
C GLY A 246 8.79 -0.39 9.50
N VAL A 247 10.05 0.00 9.48
CA VAL A 247 10.75 0.51 8.29
C VAL A 247 12.00 -0.32 8.07
N ILE A 248 12.24 -0.75 6.84
CA ILE A 248 13.48 -1.45 6.45
C ILE A 248 14.62 -0.44 6.49
N SER A 249 15.58 -0.65 7.38
CA SER A 249 16.76 0.21 7.51
C SER A 249 17.91 -0.25 6.63
N LYS A 250 17.98 -1.57 6.33
CA LYS A 250 19.02 -2.16 5.49
C LYS A 250 18.56 -3.49 4.90
N VAL A 251 18.82 -3.70 3.62
CA VAL A 251 18.62 -4.99 2.94
C VAL A 251 19.92 -5.79 3.03
N ILE A 252 19.84 -7.09 3.41
CA ILE A 252 21.02 -7.96 3.65
C ILE A 252 21.17 -8.99 2.54
N ALA A 253 20.14 -9.80 2.27
CA ALA A 253 20.18 -10.91 1.31
C ALA A 253 18.83 -11.20 0.66
#